data_c5ce18475d0c1816a2fb7d179c2c6532
#
_entry.id   c5ce18475d0c1816a2fb7d179c2c6532
#
_cell.length_a   1.000
_cell.length_b   1.000
_cell.length_c   1.000
_cell.angle_alpha   90.00
_cell.angle_beta   90.00
_cell.angle_gamma   90.00
#
_symmetry.space_group_name_H-M   'P 1'
#
loop_
_entity.id
_entity.type
_entity.pdbx_description
1 polymer ?
#
loop_
_entity_poly.entity_id
_entity_poly.type
_entity_poly.pdbx_seq_one_letter_code
_entity_poly.pdbx_strand_id
1 'polypeptide(L)'
;MTQSRRPSPLQRRVLIVLAALDEKRPGPVLTRDLERVLERSGEAPVYGPNLRASCRRLEDAGWLRTLRAPNLQLAVELTDAGRAVAQPLLLAEQDRLRAEQRAAEV
;
A
#
# COMPACT_ATOMS: atom_id res chain seq x y z
N MET A 1 15.05 21.21 8.83
CA MET A 1 14.20 20.50 9.78
C MET A 1 13.43 19.41 9.09
N THR A 2 13.80 18.20 9.36
CA THR A 2 13.13 17.05 8.79
C THR A 2 11.82 16.82 9.50
N GLN A 3 10.74 17.03 8.81
CA GLN A 3 9.45 16.60 9.31
C GLN A 3 9.33 15.12 9.06
N SER A 4 9.11 14.36 10.11
CA SER A 4 8.74 12.97 9.94
C SER A 4 7.37 12.94 9.28
N ARG A 5 7.34 12.55 8.02
CA ARG A 5 6.08 12.40 7.31
C ARG A 5 5.43 11.12 7.75
N ARG A 6 4.27 11.25 8.38
CA ARG A 6 3.42 10.10 8.62
C ARG A 6 2.53 9.92 7.41
N PRO A 7 2.46 8.71 6.85
CA PRO A 7 1.51 8.46 5.79
C PRO A 7 0.08 8.72 6.26
N SER A 8 -0.75 9.25 5.37
CA SER A 8 -2.18 9.35 5.64
C SER A 8 -2.77 7.93 5.77
N PRO A 9 -3.99 7.77 6.30
CA PRO A 9 -4.60 6.44 6.39
C PRO A 9 -4.64 5.69 5.06
N LEU A 10 -4.97 6.36 3.97
CA LEU A 10 -5.00 5.70 2.65
C LEU A 10 -3.59 5.37 2.16
N GLN A 11 -2.63 6.28 2.33
CA GLN A 11 -1.24 6.03 1.98
C GLN A 11 -0.69 4.82 2.75
N ARG A 12 -1.00 4.75 4.04
CA ARG A 12 -0.60 3.61 4.87
C ARG A 12 -1.19 2.31 4.35
N ARG A 13 -2.47 2.30 4.00
CA ARG A 13 -3.12 1.12 3.44
C ARG A 13 -2.48 0.69 2.12
N VAL A 14 -2.16 1.65 1.25
CA VAL A 14 -1.47 1.38 -0.01
C VAL A 14 -0.13 0.70 0.25
N LEU A 15 0.66 1.24 1.17
CA LEU A 15 1.96 0.67 1.50
C LEU A 15 1.84 -0.76 2.04
N ILE A 16 0.89 -0.99 2.93
CA ILE A 16 0.66 -2.31 3.54
C ILE A 16 0.26 -3.32 2.47
N VAL A 17 -0.69 -2.96 1.61
CA VAL A 17 -1.16 -3.85 0.54
C VAL A 17 -0.04 -4.17 -0.44
N LEU A 18 0.72 -3.16 -0.84
CA LEU A 18 1.82 -3.37 -1.77
C LEU A 18 2.92 -4.24 -1.16
N ALA A 19 3.21 -4.08 0.13
CA ALA A 19 4.18 -4.94 0.81
C ALA A 19 3.70 -6.38 0.85
N ALA A 20 2.42 -6.61 1.15
CA ALA A 20 1.85 -7.95 1.19
C ALA A 20 1.87 -8.61 -0.19
N LEU A 21 1.54 -7.86 -1.23
CA LEU A 21 1.57 -8.38 -2.59
C LEU A 21 3.01 -8.66 -3.06
N ASP A 22 3.94 -7.79 -2.67
CA ASP A 22 5.35 -7.94 -3.02
C ASP A 22 5.95 -9.22 -2.44
N GLU A 23 5.52 -9.64 -1.25
CA GLU A 23 5.97 -10.89 -0.66
C GLU A 23 5.52 -12.11 -1.49
N LYS A 24 4.33 -12.04 -2.08
CA LYS A 24 3.78 -13.13 -2.87
C LYS A 24 4.33 -13.14 -4.30
N ARG A 25 4.41 -11.98 -4.90
CA ARG A 25 4.87 -11.81 -6.27
C ARG A 25 5.55 -10.45 -6.38
N PRO A 26 6.88 -10.38 -6.32
CA PRO A 26 7.59 -9.12 -6.50
C PRO A 26 7.31 -8.52 -7.88
N GLY A 27 7.24 -7.22 -7.94
CA GLY A 27 7.09 -6.50 -9.19
C GLY A 27 5.94 -5.50 -9.16
N PRO A 28 5.72 -4.83 -10.31
CA PRO A 28 4.68 -3.81 -10.40
C PRO A 28 3.27 -4.39 -10.25
N VAL A 29 2.39 -3.59 -9.65
CA VAL A 29 0.98 -3.91 -9.47
C VAL A 29 0.16 -2.87 -10.22
N LEU A 30 -0.75 -3.31 -11.07
CA LEU A 30 -1.65 -2.39 -11.76
C LEU A 30 -2.48 -1.62 -10.75
N THR A 31 -2.65 -0.32 -10.97
CA THR A 31 -3.42 0.51 -10.05
C THR A 31 -4.86 0.02 -9.90
N ARG A 32 -5.44 -0.52 -10.96
CA ARG A 32 -6.80 -1.09 -10.90
C ARG A 32 -6.87 -2.32 -9.99
N ASP A 33 -5.82 -3.14 -9.99
CA ASP A 33 -5.76 -4.31 -9.12
C ASP A 33 -5.54 -3.88 -7.67
N LEU A 34 -4.71 -2.89 -7.45
CA LEU A 34 -4.51 -2.29 -6.13
C LEU A 34 -5.83 -1.76 -5.58
N GLU A 35 -6.60 -1.05 -6.40
CA GLU A 35 -7.91 -0.54 -6.01
C GLU A 35 -8.84 -1.66 -5.58
N ARG A 36 -8.89 -2.76 -6.34
CA ARG A 36 -9.71 -3.92 -6.00
C ARG A 36 -9.34 -4.53 -4.66
N VAL A 37 -8.04 -4.68 -4.41
CA VAL A 37 -7.57 -5.26 -3.15
C VAL A 37 -7.92 -4.34 -1.98
N LEU A 38 -7.72 -3.03 -2.16
CA LEU A 38 -8.07 -2.06 -1.13
C LEU A 38 -9.56 -2.07 -0.81
N GLU A 39 -10.42 -2.19 -1.83
CA GLU A 39 -11.86 -2.27 -1.64
C GLU A 39 -12.27 -3.52 -0.88
N ARG A 40 -11.63 -4.67 -1.17
CA ARG A 40 -11.94 -5.92 -0.50
C ARG A 40 -11.51 -5.94 0.96
N SER A 41 -10.37 -5.34 1.25
CA SER A 41 -9.77 -5.39 2.57
C SER A 41 -10.15 -4.19 3.43
N GLY A 42 -10.77 -3.19 2.84
CA GLY A 42 -11.04 -1.93 3.50
C GLY A 42 -12.45 -1.84 4.07
N GLU A 43 -12.57 -1.02 5.07
CA GLU A 43 -13.85 -0.74 5.70
C GLU A 43 -14.62 0.35 4.96
N ALA A 44 -13.93 1.09 4.08
CA ALA A 44 -14.49 2.19 3.33
C ALA A 44 -14.17 2.05 1.85
N PRO A 45 -15.06 2.50 0.96
CA PRO A 45 -14.78 2.53 -0.46
C PRO A 45 -13.57 3.40 -0.77
N VAL A 46 -12.84 3.04 -1.81
CA VAL A 46 -11.67 3.81 -2.25
C VAL A 46 -12.04 4.58 -3.51
N TYR A 47 -12.01 5.90 -3.40
CA TYR A 47 -12.26 6.76 -4.53
C TYR A 47 -11.02 6.82 -5.42
N GLY A 48 -11.15 6.49 -6.71
CA GLY A 48 -10.03 6.40 -7.64
C GLY A 48 -9.12 7.63 -7.66
N PRO A 49 -9.65 8.87 -7.77
CA PRO A 49 -8.81 10.06 -7.72
C PRO A 49 -8.01 10.21 -6.43
N ASN A 50 -8.58 9.81 -5.29
CA ASN A 50 -7.86 9.84 -4.01
C ASN A 50 -6.72 8.83 -4.00
N LEU A 51 -6.95 7.64 -4.57
CA LEU A 51 -5.91 6.64 -4.68
C LEU A 51 -4.77 7.14 -5.56
N ARG A 52 -5.08 7.73 -6.70
CA ARG A 52 -4.05 8.28 -7.60
C ARG A 52 -3.26 9.38 -6.92
N ALA A 53 -3.93 10.27 -6.19
CA ALA A 53 -3.25 11.33 -5.45
C ALA A 53 -2.34 10.77 -4.35
N SER A 54 -2.81 9.73 -3.65
CA SER A 54 -2.00 9.07 -2.62
C SER A 54 -0.76 8.41 -3.22
N CYS A 55 -0.91 7.72 -4.34
CA CYS A 55 0.22 7.11 -5.04
C CYS A 55 1.24 8.17 -5.49
N ARG A 56 0.75 9.31 -5.99
CA ARG A 56 1.63 10.40 -6.41
C ARG A 56 2.43 10.95 -5.24
N ARG A 57 1.80 11.13 -4.09
CA ARG A 57 2.49 11.60 -2.88
C ARG A 57 3.52 10.60 -2.38
N LEU A 58 3.21 9.31 -2.47
CA LEU A 58 4.16 8.25 -2.12
C LEU A 58 5.34 8.23 -3.09
N GLU A 59 5.08 8.47 -4.37
CA GLU A 59 6.13 8.59 -5.37
C GLU A 59 7.02 9.80 -5.09
N ASP A 60 6.41 10.95 -4.76
CA ASP A 60 7.16 12.16 -4.41
C ASP A 60 8.04 11.93 -3.16
N ALA A 61 7.59 11.09 -2.24
CA ALA A 61 8.39 10.72 -1.07
C ALA A 61 9.52 9.74 -1.40
N GLY A 62 9.53 9.19 -2.60
CA GLY A 62 10.54 8.21 -3.01
C GLY A 62 10.21 6.77 -2.61
N TRP A 63 8.99 6.50 -2.17
CA TRP A 63 8.59 5.18 -1.69
C TRP A 63 7.90 4.33 -2.75
N LEU A 64 7.38 4.95 -3.81
CA LEU A 64 6.77 4.27 -4.94
C LEU A 64 7.40 4.73 -6.23
N ARG A 65 7.32 3.85 -7.22
CA ARG A 65 7.66 4.14 -8.60
C ARG A 65 6.43 3.85 -9.46
N THR A 66 6.06 4.80 -10.29
CA THR A 66 4.95 4.63 -11.22
C THR A 66 5.50 4.18 -12.57
N LEU A 67 4.90 3.14 -13.12
CA LEU A 67 5.29 2.55 -14.40
C LEU A 67 4.08 2.49 -15.31
N ARG A 68 4.34 2.52 -16.59
CA ARG A 68 3.28 2.33 -17.58
C ARG A 68 3.44 0.95 -18.20
N ALA A 69 2.41 0.12 -18.04
CA ALA A 69 2.39 -1.21 -18.64
C ALA A 69 2.28 -1.11 -20.17
N PRO A 70 2.59 -2.19 -20.92
CA PRO A 70 2.50 -2.17 -22.38
C PRO A 70 1.14 -1.75 -22.93
N ASN A 71 0.06 -2.01 -22.21
CA ASN A 71 -1.30 -1.62 -22.59
C ASN A 71 -1.67 -0.23 -22.10
N LEU A 72 -0.68 0.59 -21.75
CA LEU A 72 -0.81 1.96 -21.25
C LEU A 72 -1.50 2.09 -19.89
N GLN A 73 -1.78 0.98 -19.21
CA GLN A 73 -2.31 1.01 -17.85
C GLN A 73 -1.20 1.39 -16.87
N LEU A 74 -1.57 2.11 -15.83
CA LEU A 74 -0.62 2.51 -14.79
C LEU A 74 -0.40 1.37 -13.81
N ALA A 75 0.85 1.20 -13.43
CA ALA A 75 1.26 0.25 -12.41
C ALA A 75 2.16 0.96 -11.40
N VAL A 76 2.19 0.45 -10.19
CA VAL A 76 3.04 1.00 -9.12
C VAL A 76 3.87 -0.11 -8.51
N GLU A 77 5.02 0.27 -8.01
CA GLU A 77 5.97 -0.66 -7.41
C GLU A 77 6.67 0.03 -6.25
N LEU A 78 6.87 -0.71 -5.16
CA LEU A 78 7.65 -0.18 -4.05
C LEU A 78 9.11 -0.03 -4.46
N THR A 79 9.71 1.09 -4.09
CA THR A 79 11.15 1.26 -4.15
C THR A 79 11.78 0.55 -2.94
N ASP A 80 13.11 0.44 -2.90
CA ASP A 80 13.78 -0.11 -1.72
C ASP A 80 13.47 0.73 -0.47
N ALA A 81 13.47 2.05 -0.62
CA ALA A 81 13.07 2.95 0.47
C ALA A 81 11.61 2.70 0.88
N GLY A 82 10.73 2.47 -0.09
CA GLY A 82 9.33 2.16 0.16
C GLY A 82 9.16 0.85 0.91
N ARG A 83 9.92 -0.19 0.56
CA ARG A 83 9.88 -1.46 1.28
C ARG A 83 10.31 -1.29 2.73
N ALA A 84 11.35 -0.50 2.97
CA ALA A 84 11.84 -0.22 4.32
C ALA A 84 10.77 0.45 5.18
N VAL A 85 9.94 1.31 4.59
CA VAL A 85 8.83 1.96 5.29
C VAL A 85 7.64 1.02 5.44
N ALA A 86 7.31 0.27 4.39
CA ALA A 86 6.09 -0.53 4.32
C ALA A 86 6.17 -1.82 5.16
N GLN A 87 7.33 -2.46 5.24
CA GLN A 87 7.45 -3.73 5.95
C GLN A 87 7.11 -3.64 7.43
N PRO A 88 7.60 -2.65 8.19
CA PRO A 88 7.16 -2.51 9.59
C PRO A 88 5.66 -2.27 9.73
N LEU A 89 5.06 -1.55 8.79
CA LEU A 89 3.62 -1.30 8.79
C LEU A 89 2.85 -2.59 8.55
N LEU A 90 3.32 -3.41 7.61
CA LEU A 90 2.71 -4.71 7.33
C LEU A 90 2.79 -5.63 8.55
N LEU A 91 3.95 -5.71 9.19
CA LEU A 91 4.14 -6.53 10.38
C LEU A 91 3.21 -6.09 11.51
N ALA A 92 3.10 -4.78 11.74
CA ALA A 92 2.21 -4.26 12.76
C ALA A 92 0.74 -4.61 12.46
N GLU A 93 0.34 -4.55 11.20
CA GLU A 93 -1.01 -4.90 10.80
C GLU A 93 -1.28 -6.39 10.99
N GLN A 94 -0.33 -7.23 10.61
CA GLN A 94 -0.45 -8.68 10.81
C GLN A 94 -0.56 -9.04 12.28
N ASP A 95 0.22 -8.39 13.14
CA ASP A 95 0.16 -8.60 14.59
C ASP A 95 -1.19 -8.18 15.15
N ARG A 96 -1.73 -7.04 14.67
CA ARG A 96 -3.03 -6.56 15.08
C ARG A 96 -4.13 -7.55 14.71
N LEU A 97 -4.09 -8.07 13.49
CA LEU A 97 -5.06 -9.04 13.01
C LEU A 97 -5.00 -10.35 13.79
N ARG A 98 -3.80 -10.82 14.11
CA ARG A 98 -3.63 -12.02 14.95
C ARG A 98 -4.18 -11.81 16.35
N ALA A 99 -3.96 -10.63 16.93
CA ALA A 99 -4.48 -10.30 18.24
C ALA A 99 -6.01 -10.28 18.25
N GLU A 100 -6.63 -9.72 17.20
CA GLU A 100 -8.07 -9.72 17.04
C GLU A 100 -8.63 -11.14 16.91
N GLN A 101 -7.97 -11.99 16.13
CA GLN A 101 -8.38 -13.38 15.96
C GLN A 101 -8.32 -14.14 17.29
N ARG A 102 -7.25 -13.95 18.06
CA ARG A 102 -7.14 -14.59 19.37
C ARG A 102 -8.22 -14.12 20.32
N ALA A 103 -8.54 -12.83 20.30
CA ALA A 103 -9.62 -12.30 21.14
C ALA A 103 -10.97 -12.87 20.72
N ALA A 104 -11.20 -13.10 19.43
CA ALA A 104 -12.44 -13.65 18.93
C ALA A 104 -12.62 -15.14 19.28
N GLU A 105 -11.54 -15.85 19.53
CA GLU A 105 -11.57 -17.28 19.86
C GLU A 105 -11.87 -17.57 21.32
N VAL A 106 -11.87 -16.58 22.16
CA VAL A 106 -12.09 -16.73 23.62
C VAL A 106 -13.58 -16.81 23.94
#